data_afdf108ea136e0541c4801992c91ccd7
#
_entry.id   afdf108ea136e0541c4801992c91ccd7
#
_cell.length_a   1.000
_cell.length_b   1.000
_cell.length_c   1.000
_cell.angle_alpha   90.00
_cell.angle_beta   90.00
_cell.angle_gamma   90.00
#
_symmetry.space_group_name_H-M   'P 1'
#
loop_
_entity.id
_entity.type
_entity.pdbx_description
1 polymer ?
#
loop_
_entity_poly.entity_id
_entity_poly.type
_entity_poly.pdbx_seq_one_letter_code
_entity_poly.pdbx_strand_id
1 'polypeptide(L)'
;KRVLHSYEKVISPVSLPPRGEAEGDSKLVGPIYGIFMDYKMEFRRKDRIIIVYGTGNEREEDNRTYEDFAQKVKEHLEDAAVIKGDEDVSMEEKVSKNLVLIGTPQTNRVFREISTALPIKIGDETIQVANRIYKGKGIGIVMVAPNPFNKELFVLIYSAFEPSVLRNIFSVYHGGTDYIVFSKESLSEGSEPDPNKPSLEEGYFLKNPNKWEPFPSK
;
A
#
# COMPACT_ATOMS: atom_id res chain seq x y z
N LYS A 1 -34.25 2.05 2.96
CA LYS A 1 -33.64 0.93 2.19
C LYS A 1 -32.15 1.16 2.24
N ARG A 2 -31.44 0.39 3.08
CA ARG A 2 -29.95 0.35 3.09
C ARG A 2 -29.53 -0.39 1.82
N VAL A 3 -28.78 0.28 0.95
CA VAL A 3 -28.06 -0.37 -0.14
C VAL A 3 -26.83 -1.01 0.48
N LEU A 4 -26.92 -2.31 0.75
CA LEU A 4 -25.75 -3.12 1.07
C LEU A 4 -24.92 -3.22 -0.21
N HIS A 5 -23.79 -2.56 -0.26
CA HIS A 5 -22.77 -2.83 -1.26
C HIS A 5 -22.18 -4.20 -0.92
N SER A 6 -22.67 -5.24 -1.60
CA SER A 6 -22.14 -6.58 -1.47
C SER A 6 -20.77 -6.63 -2.11
N TYR A 7 -19.72 -6.74 -1.31
CA TYR A 7 -18.40 -7.12 -1.79
C TYR A 7 -18.44 -8.62 -2.12
N GLU A 8 -18.35 -8.98 -3.39
CA GLU A 8 -18.21 -10.38 -3.76
C GLU A 8 -16.80 -10.87 -3.42
N LYS A 9 -16.70 -11.63 -2.33
CA LYS A 9 -15.52 -12.39 -1.98
C LYS A 9 -15.54 -13.70 -2.78
N VAL A 10 -14.86 -13.77 -3.90
CA VAL A 10 -14.69 -15.03 -4.64
C VAL A 10 -13.58 -15.82 -3.95
N ILE A 11 -13.97 -16.78 -3.11
CA ILE A 11 -13.04 -17.66 -2.40
C ILE A 11 -12.94 -18.99 -3.16
N SER A 12 -11.76 -19.30 -3.69
CA SER A 12 -11.40 -20.68 -4.00
C SER A 12 -10.64 -21.28 -2.80
N PRO A 13 -11.02 -22.45 -2.29
CA PRO A 13 -10.35 -23.04 -1.15
C PRO A 13 -8.93 -23.50 -1.54
N VAL A 14 -7.93 -22.80 -1.06
CA VAL A 14 -6.54 -23.27 -1.05
C VAL A 14 -6.21 -23.59 0.41
N SER A 15 -5.85 -24.82 0.68
CA SER A 15 -5.29 -25.20 1.97
C SER A 15 -3.95 -24.49 2.16
N LEU A 16 -3.90 -23.56 3.09
CA LEU A 16 -2.68 -22.86 3.48
C LEU A 16 -1.80 -23.82 4.29
N PRO A 17 -0.46 -23.82 4.09
CA PRO A 17 0.43 -24.55 4.98
C PRO A 17 0.32 -24.02 6.41
N PRO A 18 0.45 -24.88 7.44
CA PRO A 18 0.40 -24.44 8.82
C PRO A 18 1.53 -23.45 9.12
N ARG A 19 1.23 -22.46 9.96
CA ARG A 19 2.18 -21.47 10.47
C ARG A 19 3.35 -22.20 11.13
N GLY A 20 4.53 -22.20 10.54
CA GLY A 20 5.73 -22.79 11.14
C GLY A 20 6.61 -23.63 10.21
N GLU A 21 6.18 -23.96 9.00
CA GLU A 21 6.96 -24.84 8.11
C GLU A 21 7.59 -24.16 6.89
N ALA A 22 7.71 -22.85 6.90
CA ALA A 22 8.54 -22.13 5.92
C ALA A 22 10.00 -22.06 6.45
N GLU A 23 10.62 -23.20 6.73
CA GLU A 23 12.06 -23.31 6.86
C GLU A 23 12.70 -23.29 5.48
N GLY A 24 13.06 -22.16 5.04
CA GLY A 24 13.85 -21.88 3.86
C GLY A 24 14.01 -20.38 3.74
N ASP A 25 15.09 -19.88 3.20
CA ASP A 25 15.56 -18.50 3.04
C ASP A 25 14.52 -17.40 2.69
N SER A 26 13.33 -17.46 3.28
CA SER A 26 12.24 -16.49 3.12
C SER A 26 12.49 -15.29 4.04
N LYS A 27 13.19 -14.28 3.53
CA LYS A 27 13.15 -12.97 4.16
C LYS A 27 11.76 -12.37 3.90
N LEU A 28 11.00 -12.16 4.97
CA LEU A 28 9.87 -11.24 4.95
C LEU A 28 10.39 -9.85 4.57
N VAL A 29 9.61 -9.12 3.78
CA VAL A 29 9.91 -7.68 3.49
C VAL A 29 9.64 -6.92 4.74
N GLY A 30 9.60 -7.11 5.81
CA GLY A 30 9.33 -6.37 7.05
C GLY A 30 7.92 -5.81 7.13
N PRO A 31 7.31 -5.82 8.29
CA PRO A 31 5.95 -5.35 8.45
C PRO A 31 5.83 -3.86 8.13
N ILE A 32 4.70 -3.44 7.55
CA ILE A 32 4.38 -2.01 7.30
C ILE A 32 4.58 -1.20 8.57
N TYR A 33 4.13 -1.72 9.70
CA TYR A 33 4.34 -1.09 11.01
C TYR A 33 5.82 -1.00 11.39
N GLY A 34 6.62 -2.04 11.12
CA GLY A 34 8.06 -2.04 11.33
C GLY A 34 8.77 -0.99 10.47
N ILE A 35 8.31 -0.76 9.24
CA ILE A 35 8.83 0.31 8.40
C ILE A 35 8.62 1.67 9.08
N PHE A 36 7.48 1.91 9.70
CA PHE A 36 7.24 3.13 10.45
C PHE A 36 7.98 3.19 11.80
N MET A 37 8.26 2.06 12.45
CA MET A 37 8.82 2.02 13.80
C MET A 37 10.30 1.63 13.86
N ASP A 38 10.74 0.59 13.16
CA ASP A 38 12.12 0.06 13.24
C ASP A 38 13.04 0.67 12.18
N TYR A 39 12.51 0.96 10.99
CA TYR A 39 13.22 1.71 9.95
C TYR A 39 13.23 3.23 10.21
N LYS A 40 12.60 3.69 11.31
CA LYS A 40 12.74 5.07 11.78
C LYS A 40 14.19 5.54 11.76
N MET A 41 15.16 4.69 12.04
CA MET A 41 16.57 5.05 12.07
C MET A 41 17.20 5.13 10.67
N GLU A 42 16.89 4.24 9.73
CA GLU A 42 17.43 4.29 8.36
C GLU A 42 16.52 5.00 7.37
N PHE A 43 15.19 4.87 7.54
CA PHE A 43 14.21 5.59 6.73
C PHE A 43 14.19 7.10 7.03
N ARG A 44 14.59 7.53 8.23
CA ARG A 44 14.70 8.94 8.67
C ARG A 44 15.84 9.73 8.05
N ARG A 45 16.70 9.14 7.26
CA ARG A 45 17.66 9.94 6.51
C ARG A 45 16.90 10.78 5.50
N LYS A 46 16.83 12.10 5.76
CA LYS A 46 16.08 13.11 4.97
C LYS A 46 16.34 13.06 3.46
N ASP A 47 17.45 12.47 3.06
CA ASP A 47 17.89 12.31 1.70
C ASP A 47 17.40 11.04 1.01
N ARG A 48 16.70 10.13 1.72
CA ARG A 48 16.38 8.78 1.21
C ARG A 48 14.90 8.51 0.93
N ILE A 49 13.99 9.43 1.21
CA ILE A 49 12.56 9.24 0.99
C ILE A 49 12.02 10.31 0.05
N ILE A 50 11.24 9.86 -0.92
CA ILE A 50 10.42 10.74 -1.75
C ILE A 50 8.97 10.26 -1.69
N ILE A 51 8.06 11.18 -1.41
CA ILE A 51 6.61 10.95 -1.46
C ILE A 51 6.12 11.43 -2.82
N VAL A 52 5.51 10.53 -3.57
CA VAL A 52 5.08 10.76 -4.94
C VAL A 52 3.57 10.62 -5.00
N TYR A 53 2.86 11.74 -5.18
CA TYR A 53 1.42 11.70 -5.35
C TYR A 53 1.02 11.74 -6.82
N GLY A 54 -0.08 11.07 -7.14
CA GLY A 54 -0.62 11.01 -8.49
C GLY A 54 -1.29 12.32 -8.88
N THR A 55 -1.04 12.80 -10.11
CA THR A 55 -1.63 14.01 -10.69
C THR A 55 -2.59 13.71 -11.84
N GLY A 56 -2.79 12.44 -12.18
CA GLY A 56 -3.56 11.99 -13.34
C GLY A 56 -5.06 11.82 -13.10
N ASN A 57 -5.66 12.41 -12.06
CA ASN A 57 -7.10 12.38 -11.89
C ASN A 57 -7.78 13.39 -12.82
N GLU A 58 -8.98 13.05 -13.31
CA GLU A 58 -9.79 13.97 -14.14
C GLU A 58 -10.26 15.19 -13.34
N ARG A 59 -10.52 15.01 -12.04
CA ARG A 59 -10.94 16.12 -11.15
C ARG A 59 -9.74 16.64 -10.37
N GLU A 60 -9.54 17.93 -10.45
CA GLU A 60 -8.49 18.63 -9.71
C GLU A 60 -8.61 18.45 -8.18
N GLU A 61 -9.82 18.35 -7.66
CA GLU A 61 -10.09 18.10 -6.25
C GLU A 61 -9.50 16.76 -5.77
N ASP A 62 -9.49 15.74 -6.64
CA ASP A 62 -8.92 14.43 -6.33
C ASP A 62 -7.38 14.50 -6.30
N ASN A 63 -6.75 15.27 -7.21
CA ASN A 63 -5.31 15.53 -7.17
C ASN A 63 -4.92 16.25 -5.88
N ARG A 64 -5.67 17.26 -5.47
CA ARG A 64 -5.47 17.96 -4.19
C ARG A 64 -5.63 17.03 -2.99
N THR A 65 -6.58 16.11 -3.04
CA THR A 65 -6.75 15.11 -1.97
C THR A 65 -5.51 14.23 -1.82
N TYR A 66 -4.85 13.86 -2.92
CA TYR A 66 -3.60 13.12 -2.88
C TYR A 66 -2.43 13.96 -2.35
N GLU A 67 -2.35 15.22 -2.75
CA GLU A 67 -1.34 16.17 -2.27
C GLU A 67 -1.50 16.44 -0.76
N ASP A 68 -2.71 16.72 -0.29
CA ASP A 68 -3.02 16.89 1.14
C ASP A 68 -2.67 15.65 1.95
N PHE A 69 -2.93 14.47 1.40
CA PHE A 69 -2.55 13.22 2.04
C PHE A 69 -1.03 13.03 2.05
N ALA A 70 -0.31 13.44 1.01
CA ALA A 70 1.15 13.42 0.97
C ALA A 70 1.76 14.28 2.08
N GLN A 71 1.16 15.43 2.39
CA GLN A 71 1.58 16.27 3.52
C GLN A 71 1.39 15.55 4.86
N LYS A 72 0.25 14.89 5.07
CA LYS A 72 0.02 14.08 6.30
C LYS A 72 1.02 12.93 6.43
N VAL A 73 1.35 12.24 5.34
CA VAL A 73 2.38 11.20 5.33
C VAL A 73 3.74 11.78 5.69
N LYS A 74 4.09 12.95 5.15
CA LYS A 74 5.33 13.65 5.47
C LYS A 74 5.42 14.01 6.95
N GLU A 75 4.36 14.56 7.53
CA GLU A 75 4.26 14.85 8.97
C GLU A 75 4.49 13.58 9.81
N HIS A 76 3.89 12.45 9.37
CA HIS A 76 4.06 11.15 10.02
C HIS A 76 5.51 10.62 9.94
N LEU A 77 6.22 10.97 8.88
CA LEU A 77 7.65 10.70 8.67
C LEU A 77 8.57 11.78 9.29
N GLU A 78 8.02 12.64 10.15
CA GLU A 78 8.77 13.70 10.86
C GLU A 78 9.54 14.63 9.90
N ASP A 79 8.90 15.03 8.82
CA ASP A 79 9.45 15.91 7.77
C ASP A 79 10.70 15.38 7.03
N ALA A 80 10.99 14.10 7.17
CA ALA A 80 12.19 13.49 6.59
C ALA A 80 12.10 13.27 5.05
N ALA A 81 10.98 13.60 4.42
CA ALA A 81 10.70 13.30 3.02
C ALA A 81 10.52 14.56 2.16
N VAL A 82 10.82 14.42 0.86
CA VAL A 82 10.48 15.38 -0.18
C VAL A 82 9.17 14.94 -0.83
N ILE A 83 8.25 15.87 -1.11
CA ILE A 83 7.00 15.61 -1.82
C ILE A 83 7.13 16.09 -3.26
N LYS A 84 6.67 15.27 -4.22
CA LYS A 84 6.60 15.61 -5.64
C LYS A 84 5.33 15.05 -6.29
N GLY A 85 4.84 15.73 -7.31
CA GLY A 85 3.92 15.13 -8.28
C GLY A 85 4.64 14.01 -9.07
N ASP A 86 3.90 13.05 -9.53
CA ASP A 86 4.44 11.87 -10.23
C ASP A 86 5.14 12.20 -11.57
N GLU A 87 4.82 13.36 -12.17
CA GLU A 87 5.46 13.84 -13.39
C GLU A 87 6.86 14.44 -13.15
N ASP A 88 7.15 14.90 -11.93
CA ASP A 88 8.38 15.60 -11.55
C ASP A 88 9.48 14.67 -11.01
N VAL A 89 9.23 13.36 -10.98
CA VAL A 89 10.17 12.37 -10.41
C VAL A 89 11.14 11.90 -11.46
N SER A 90 12.43 12.17 -11.25
CA SER A 90 13.49 11.73 -12.15
C SER A 90 13.80 10.23 -12.02
N MET A 91 14.45 9.64 -13.04
CA MET A 91 14.90 8.26 -12.98
C MET A 91 15.96 8.07 -11.87
N GLU A 92 16.84 9.05 -11.67
CA GLU A 92 17.84 9.02 -10.60
C GLU A 92 17.17 8.89 -9.21
N GLU A 93 16.10 9.63 -8.97
CA GLU A 93 15.36 9.54 -7.72
C GLU A 93 14.68 8.18 -7.56
N LYS A 94 14.10 7.62 -8.63
CA LYS A 94 13.47 6.29 -8.60
C LYS A 94 14.43 5.18 -8.19
N VAL A 95 15.70 5.25 -8.62
CA VAL A 95 16.70 4.22 -8.33
C VAL A 95 17.52 4.46 -7.06
N SER A 96 17.51 5.69 -6.51
CA SER A 96 18.32 6.08 -5.34
C SER A 96 17.52 6.32 -4.07
N LYS A 97 16.18 6.37 -4.15
CA LYS A 97 15.30 6.72 -3.03
C LYS A 97 14.33 5.58 -2.68
N ASN A 98 13.96 5.52 -1.40
CA ASN A 98 12.74 4.82 -1.02
C ASN A 98 11.54 5.64 -1.50
N LEU A 99 10.56 4.97 -2.08
CA LEU A 99 9.39 5.63 -2.65
C LEU A 99 8.17 5.45 -1.73
N VAL A 100 7.43 6.52 -1.51
CA VAL A 100 6.06 6.44 -1.00
C VAL A 100 5.15 6.87 -2.13
N LEU A 101 4.35 5.94 -2.66
CA LEU A 101 3.47 6.20 -3.79
C LEU A 101 2.03 6.36 -3.31
N ILE A 102 1.38 7.45 -3.71
CA ILE A 102 0.00 7.78 -3.37
C ILE A 102 -0.82 7.86 -4.65
N GLY A 103 -1.92 7.11 -4.69
CA GLY A 103 -2.83 7.02 -5.84
C GLY A 103 -2.96 5.60 -6.38
N THR A 104 -3.37 5.48 -7.63
CA THR A 104 -3.54 4.21 -8.36
C THR A 104 -2.61 4.16 -9.57
N PRO A 105 -2.41 3.00 -10.22
CA PRO A 105 -1.66 2.96 -11.49
C PRO A 105 -2.26 3.82 -12.61
N GLN A 106 -3.55 4.17 -12.52
CA GLN A 106 -4.22 5.05 -13.47
C GLN A 106 -3.86 6.51 -13.23
N THR A 107 -3.70 6.92 -11.97
CA THR A 107 -3.54 8.30 -11.56
C THR A 107 -2.10 8.70 -11.21
N ASN A 108 -1.21 7.72 -11.00
CA ASN A 108 0.19 7.93 -10.64
C ASN A 108 1.11 7.23 -11.65
N ARG A 109 1.86 7.99 -12.42
CA ARG A 109 2.75 7.50 -13.47
C ARG A 109 3.86 6.59 -12.92
N VAL A 110 4.49 6.96 -11.81
CA VAL A 110 5.56 6.14 -11.20
C VAL A 110 5.00 4.82 -10.71
N PHE A 111 3.80 4.82 -10.13
CA PHE A 111 3.11 3.61 -9.73
C PHE A 111 2.79 2.71 -10.94
N ARG A 112 2.32 3.30 -12.03
CA ARG A 112 2.03 2.57 -13.29
C ARG A 112 3.26 1.85 -13.82
N GLU A 113 4.42 2.50 -13.80
CA GLU A 113 5.68 1.92 -14.28
C GLU A 113 6.09 0.65 -13.51
N ILE A 114 5.77 0.56 -12.23
CA ILE A 114 6.16 -0.58 -11.38
C ILE A 114 5.03 -1.59 -11.14
N SER A 115 3.79 -1.29 -11.51
CA SER A 115 2.60 -2.04 -11.11
C SER A 115 2.63 -3.53 -11.47
N THR A 116 3.24 -3.87 -12.62
CA THR A 116 3.37 -5.27 -13.08
C THR A 116 4.43 -6.07 -12.33
N ALA A 117 5.38 -5.40 -11.67
CA ALA A 117 6.44 -6.03 -10.88
C ALA A 117 6.06 -6.21 -9.41
N LEU A 118 4.92 -5.68 -8.99
CA LEU A 118 4.46 -5.77 -7.60
C LEU A 118 3.82 -7.13 -7.32
N PRO A 119 3.88 -7.61 -6.06
CA PRO A 119 3.32 -8.92 -5.69
C PRO A 119 1.79 -8.95 -5.66
N ILE A 120 1.13 -7.80 -5.55
CA ILE A 120 -0.32 -7.64 -5.60
C ILE A 120 -0.68 -6.85 -6.84
N LYS A 121 -1.68 -7.32 -7.60
CA LYS A 121 -2.14 -6.64 -8.80
C LYS A 121 -3.23 -5.63 -8.44
N ILE A 122 -3.05 -4.40 -8.90
CA ILE A 122 -4.01 -3.31 -8.72
C ILE A 122 -4.47 -2.90 -10.12
N GLY A 123 -5.71 -3.20 -10.41
CA GLY A 123 -6.36 -2.91 -11.70
C GLY A 123 -7.35 -1.75 -11.60
N ASP A 124 -8.32 -1.74 -12.52
CA ASP A 124 -9.42 -0.78 -12.50
C ASP A 124 -10.45 -1.21 -11.46
N GLU A 125 -10.58 -0.42 -10.38
CA GLU A 125 -11.42 -0.71 -9.21
C GLU A 125 -11.26 -2.14 -8.65
N THR A 126 -10.07 -2.76 -8.84
CA THR A 126 -9.82 -4.14 -8.41
C THR A 126 -8.45 -4.29 -7.76
N ILE A 127 -8.40 -5.07 -6.66
CA ILE A 127 -7.17 -5.51 -6.01
C ILE A 127 -7.18 -7.04 -6.00
N GLN A 128 -6.15 -7.64 -6.61
CA GLN A 128 -6.01 -9.10 -6.65
C GLN A 128 -4.83 -9.53 -5.78
N VAL A 129 -5.14 -10.27 -4.72
CA VAL A 129 -4.18 -10.90 -3.79
C VAL A 129 -4.22 -12.41 -4.03
N ALA A 130 -3.18 -12.96 -4.63
CA ALA A 130 -3.14 -14.35 -5.08
C ALA A 130 -4.37 -14.72 -5.95
N ASN A 131 -5.25 -15.57 -5.47
CA ASN A 131 -6.48 -16.00 -6.15
C ASN A 131 -7.74 -15.25 -5.66
N ARG A 132 -7.60 -14.26 -4.78
CA ARG A 132 -8.72 -13.46 -4.27
C ARG A 132 -8.77 -12.11 -4.97
N ILE A 133 -9.98 -11.66 -5.29
CA ILE A 133 -10.22 -10.38 -5.96
C ILE A 133 -11.19 -9.57 -5.12
N TYR A 134 -10.79 -8.34 -4.80
CA TYR A 134 -11.59 -7.32 -4.14
C TYR A 134 -11.98 -6.27 -5.17
N LYS A 135 -13.25 -5.88 -5.21
CA LYS A 135 -13.79 -4.94 -6.22
C LYS A 135 -14.60 -3.84 -5.58
N GLY A 136 -14.49 -2.65 -6.12
CA GLY A 136 -15.32 -1.49 -5.78
C GLY A 136 -14.53 -0.22 -5.49
N LYS A 137 -15.18 0.94 -5.62
CA LYS A 137 -14.55 2.26 -5.45
C LYS A 137 -14.05 2.52 -4.03
N GLY A 138 -14.79 2.02 -3.01
CA GLY A 138 -14.44 2.21 -1.61
C GLY A 138 -13.32 1.28 -1.10
N ILE A 139 -12.63 0.56 -2.00
CA ILE A 139 -11.55 -0.35 -1.63
C ILE A 139 -10.20 0.34 -1.77
N GLY A 140 -9.27 -0.03 -0.89
CA GLY A 140 -7.89 0.41 -0.97
C GLY A 140 -6.91 -0.63 -0.44
N ILE A 141 -5.64 -0.32 -0.57
CA ILE A 141 -4.53 -1.13 -0.10
C ILE A 141 -3.42 -0.24 0.44
N VAL A 142 -2.84 -0.68 1.55
CA VAL A 142 -1.51 -0.26 1.98
C VAL A 142 -0.59 -1.45 1.82
N MET A 143 0.56 -1.26 1.18
CA MET A 143 1.55 -2.32 1.10
C MET A 143 2.97 -1.76 1.02
N VAL A 144 3.91 -2.56 1.52
CA VAL A 144 5.33 -2.33 1.33
C VAL A 144 5.91 -3.47 0.49
N ALA A 145 6.77 -3.13 -0.46
CA ALA A 145 7.45 -4.10 -1.31
C ALA A 145 8.87 -3.61 -1.64
N PRO A 146 9.77 -4.48 -2.12
CA PRO A 146 11.02 -4.03 -2.71
C PRO A 146 10.76 -3.08 -3.87
N ASN A 147 11.54 -1.99 -3.95
CA ASN A 147 11.45 -1.06 -5.06
C ASN A 147 11.88 -1.76 -6.37
N PRO A 148 11.00 -1.89 -7.38
CA PRO A 148 11.35 -2.55 -8.63
C PRO A 148 12.50 -1.90 -9.42
N PHE A 149 12.76 -0.59 -9.20
CA PHE A 149 13.89 0.10 -9.80
C PHE A 149 15.22 -0.21 -9.10
N ASN A 150 15.18 -0.54 -7.79
CA ASN A 150 16.36 -0.91 -7.01
C ASN A 150 15.92 -1.77 -5.81
N LYS A 151 16.19 -3.07 -5.87
CA LYS A 151 15.73 -4.06 -4.89
C LYS A 151 16.33 -3.92 -3.48
N GLU A 152 17.32 -3.06 -3.30
CA GLU A 152 17.88 -2.71 -1.99
C GLU A 152 17.07 -1.60 -1.28
N LEU A 153 16.13 -1.00 -2.00
CA LEU A 153 15.22 0.02 -1.53
C LEU A 153 13.79 -0.52 -1.45
N PHE A 154 12.90 0.23 -0.81
CA PHE A 154 11.50 -0.13 -0.64
C PHE A 154 10.58 0.85 -1.34
N VAL A 155 9.40 0.35 -1.68
CA VAL A 155 8.24 1.15 -2.04
C VAL A 155 7.13 0.91 -1.02
N LEU A 156 6.59 2.00 -0.45
CA LEU A 156 5.38 2.00 0.35
C LEU A 156 4.26 2.58 -0.50
N ILE A 157 3.14 1.88 -0.59
CA ILE A 157 2.02 2.26 -1.46
C ILE A 157 0.79 2.52 -0.60
N TYR A 158 0.19 3.68 -0.78
CA TYR A 158 -1.13 4.06 -0.32
C TYR A 158 -2.04 4.20 -1.53
N SER A 159 -2.93 3.26 -1.74
CA SER A 159 -3.82 3.25 -2.90
C SER A 159 -5.27 3.06 -2.49
N ALA A 160 -6.15 3.88 -3.04
CA ALA A 160 -7.59 3.72 -2.96
C ALA A 160 -8.22 4.22 -4.26
N PHE A 161 -9.30 3.56 -4.72
CA PHE A 161 -9.95 3.95 -5.97
C PHE A 161 -10.82 5.19 -5.81
N GLU A 162 -11.26 5.51 -4.62
CA GLU A 162 -11.86 6.78 -4.25
C GLU A 162 -10.86 7.58 -3.41
N PRO A 163 -10.28 8.70 -3.91
CA PRO A 163 -9.24 9.44 -3.21
C PRO A 163 -9.60 9.88 -1.79
N SER A 164 -10.88 10.21 -1.56
CA SER A 164 -11.39 10.61 -0.24
C SER A 164 -11.19 9.57 0.85
N VAL A 165 -11.09 8.29 0.48
CA VAL A 165 -10.85 7.16 1.40
C VAL A 165 -9.48 7.26 2.08
N LEU A 166 -8.47 7.85 1.40
CA LEU A 166 -7.14 8.02 1.97
C LEU A 166 -7.10 8.97 3.18
N ARG A 167 -8.09 9.83 3.33
CA ARG A 167 -8.11 10.81 4.44
C ARG A 167 -8.05 10.16 5.83
N ASN A 168 -8.60 8.96 5.97
CA ASN A 168 -8.69 8.24 7.24
C ASN A 168 -7.88 6.92 7.24
N ILE A 169 -6.96 6.74 6.30
CA ILE A 169 -6.25 5.47 6.11
C ILE A 169 -5.43 5.05 7.34
N PHE A 170 -4.95 5.99 8.14
CA PHE A 170 -4.21 5.70 9.38
C PHE A 170 -5.08 5.09 10.47
N SER A 171 -6.42 5.13 10.32
CA SER A 171 -7.37 4.49 11.23
C SER A 171 -7.67 3.03 10.89
N VAL A 172 -7.03 2.44 9.86
CA VAL A 172 -7.18 1.03 9.56
C VAL A 172 -6.63 0.18 10.70
N TYR A 173 -7.47 -0.69 11.25
CA TYR A 173 -7.01 -1.66 12.25
C TYR A 173 -6.27 -2.82 11.55
N HIS A 174 -5.02 -3.04 11.94
CA HIS A 174 -4.18 -4.08 11.36
C HIS A 174 -3.12 -4.59 12.33
N GLY A 175 -2.58 -5.78 12.04
CA GLY A 175 -1.39 -6.33 12.70
C GLY A 175 -0.09 -5.82 12.08
N GLY A 176 1.03 -6.44 12.50
CA GLY A 176 2.34 -6.19 11.88
C GLY A 176 2.46 -6.97 10.57
N THR A 177 1.97 -6.42 9.47
CA THR A 177 1.84 -7.08 8.16
C THR A 177 2.50 -6.27 7.05
N ASP A 178 2.81 -6.89 5.91
CA ASP A 178 3.42 -6.24 4.75
C ASP A 178 2.38 -5.63 3.81
N TYR A 179 1.14 -6.10 3.87
CA TYR A 179 0.02 -5.50 3.14
C TYR A 179 -1.29 -5.61 3.90
N ILE A 180 -2.18 -4.66 3.62
CA ILE A 180 -3.53 -4.58 4.17
C ILE A 180 -4.46 -4.18 3.03
N VAL A 181 -5.47 -5.01 2.72
CA VAL A 181 -6.59 -4.63 1.88
C VAL A 181 -7.73 -4.19 2.78
N PHE A 182 -8.29 -3.05 2.54
CA PHE A 182 -9.34 -2.46 3.36
C PHE A 182 -10.48 -1.91 2.51
N SER A 183 -11.59 -1.67 3.15
CA SER A 183 -12.72 -0.94 2.56
C SER A 183 -12.99 0.34 3.35
N LYS A 184 -13.85 1.21 2.81
CA LYS A 184 -14.29 2.42 3.50
C LYS A 184 -14.90 2.11 4.89
N GLU A 185 -15.54 0.94 5.02
CA GLU A 185 -16.14 0.47 6.27
C GLU A 185 -15.09 0.01 7.30
N SER A 186 -13.88 -0.31 6.84
CA SER A 186 -12.74 -0.63 7.73
C SER A 186 -12.13 0.60 8.38
N LEU A 187 -12.53 1.81 7.95
CA LEU A 187 -11.98 3.06 8.46
C LEU A 187 -12.82 3.62 9.60
N SER A 188 -12.17 4.30 10.54
CA SER A 188 -12.82 5.05 11.61
C SER A 188 -12.82 6.55 11.32
N GLU A 189 -13.73 7.28 11.94
CA GLU A 189 -13.66 8.74 12.00
C GLU A 189 -12.55 9.13 12.98
N GLY A 190 -11.48 9.71 12.47
CA GLY A 190 -10.29 10.04 13.25
C GLY A 190 -9.08 9.17 12.90
N SER A 191 -8.05 9.19 13.76
CA SER A 191 -6.78 8.48 13.53
C SER A 191 -6.65 7.16 14.31
N GLU A 192 -7.57 6.89 15.23
CA GLU A 192 -7.48 5.71 16.08
C GLU A 192 -8.12 4.49 15.41
N PRO A 193 -7.40 3.37 15.32
CA PRO A 193 -7.93 2.12 14.79
C PRO A 193 -9.06 1.55 15.66
N ASP A 194 -10.15 1.09 15.04
CA ASP A 194 -11.25 0.39 15.72
C ASP A 194 -11.16 -1.11 15.45
N PRO A 195 -10.93 -1.96 16.47
CA PRO A 195 -10.85 -3.41 16.29
C PRO A 195 -12.17 -4.06 15.82
N ASN A 196 -13.30 -3.33 15.92
CA ASN A 196 -14.59 -3.78 15.40
C ASN A 196 -14.77 -3.47 13.90
N LYS A 197 -13.83 -2.76 13.29
CA LYS A 197 -13.78 -2.44 11.86
C LYS A 197 -12.55 -3.09 11.22
N PRO A 198 -12.48 -4.42 11.11
CA PRO A 198 -11.29 -5.11 10.61
C PRO A 198 -11.04 -4.79 9.14
N SER A 199 -9.80 -4.93 8.73
CA SER A 199 -9.40 -4.97 7.33
C SER A 199 -10.09 -6.14 6.60
N LEU A 200 -10.22 -6.04 5.28
CA LEU A 200 -10.75 -7.12 4.43
C LEU A 200 -9.75 -8.29 4.36
N GLU A 201 -8.48 -7.97 4.31
CA GLU A 201 -7.37 -8.91 4.29
C GLU A 201 -6.09 -8.23 4.76
N GLU A 202 -5.23 -8.97 5.42
CA GLU A 202 -3.88 -8.57 5.76
C GLU A 202 -2.93 -9.76 5.64
N GLY A 203 -1.65 -9.52 5.39
CA GLY A 203 -0.68 -10.60 5.26
C GLY A 203 0.74 -10.14 5.02
N TYR A 204 1.57 -11.09 4.68
CA TYR A 204 3.01 -10.93 4.46
C TYR A 204 3.38 -11.27 3.04
N PHE A 205 4.56 -10.80 2.59
CA PHE A 205 5.17 -11.26 1.37
C PHE A 205 6.25 -12.28 1.67
N LEU A 206 6.11 -13.48 1.11
CA LEU A 206 7.14 -14.50 1.16
C LEU A 206 7.99 -14.40 -0.11
N LYS A 207 9.30 -14.49 0.06
CA LYS A 207 10.23 -14.53 -1.05
C LYS A 207 10.31 -15.96 -1.58
N ASN A 208 9.70 -16.20 -2.73
CA ASN A 208 9.99 -17.37 -3.55
C ASN A 208 11.23 -17.04 -4.42
N PRO A 209 12.11 -17.99 -4.84
CA PRO A 209 13.43 -17.69 -5.43
C PRO A 209 13.48 -16.56 -6.45
N ASN A 210 12.40 -16.32 -7.20
CA ASN A 210 12.37 -15.31 -8.25
C ASN A 210 11.32 -14.21 -8.08
N LYS A 211 10.42 -14.30 -7.11
CA LYS A 211 9.35 -13.31 -6.90
C LYS A 211 8.83 -13.28 -5.45
N TRP A 212 8.23 -12.16 -5.09
CA TRP A 212 7.47 -12.02 -3.85
C TRP A 212 6.03 -12.46 -4.07
N GLU A 213 5.51 -13.28 -3.17
CA GLU A 213 4.13 -13.79 -3.22
C GLU A 213 3.39 -13.42 -1.94
N PRO A 214 2.12 -12.98 -2.02
CA PRO A 214 1.34 -12.67 -0.85
C PRO A 214 0.98 -13.94 -0.06
N PHE A 215 1.15 -13.87 1.25
CA PHE A 215 0.78 -14.89 2.22
C PHE A 215 -0.17 -14.28 3.24
N PRO A 216 -1.47 -14.58 3.20
CA PRO A 216 -2.45 -14.03 4.14
C PRO A 216 -2.19 -14.47 5.58
N SER A 217 -2.40 -13.56 6.53
CA SER A 217 -2.23 -13.86 7.95
C SER A 217 -3.46 -14.52 8.59
N LYS A 218 -4.61 -14.51 7.89
CA LYS A 218 -5.90 -15.12 8.32
C LYS A 218 -6.67 -15.68 7.14
#